data_5eded5a7f5ffd0f0639d6fd10785f2bb
#
_entry.id   5eded5a7f5ffd0f0639d6fd10785f2bb
#
_cell.length_a   1.000
_cell.length_b   1.000
_cell.length_c   1.000
_cell.angle_alpha   90.00
_cell.angle_beta   90.00
_cell.angle_gamma   90.00
#
_symmetry.space_group_name_H-M   'P 1'
#
loop_
_entity.id
_entity.type
_entity.pdbx_description
1 polymer ?
#
loop_
_entity_poly.entity_id
_entity_poly.type
_entity_poly.pdbx_seq_one_letter_code
_entity_poly.pdbx_strand_id
1 'polypeptide(L)'
;VYGAEISGLTIQGKLDVSDSDPVYFGTVAGVAADSKISDCVSDVSFTDTDKYINGTVALCGYAINSTIEYCQNKGNFSITKDVSSFQMGGIVGLAQNSTVQYCANTGDMTSWTPHTGGIVGELYQDSKIINCYSTGKMVPLGNGTTDFGGIAGTVWAGTEIRHCYFAGEM
;
A
#
# COMPACT_ATOMS: atom_id res chain seq x y z
N VAL A 1 12.48 9.00 -2.79
CA VAL A 1 13.85 8.79 -2.31
C VAL A 1 14.57 7.83 -3.24
N TYR A 2 15.86 8.03 -3.44
CA TYR A 2 16.69 7.26 -4.36
C TYR A 2 18.03 6.95 -3.69
N GLY A 3 18.42 5.66 -3.64
CA GLY A 3 19.65 5.21 -3.00
C GLY A 3 19.74 5.59 -1.53
N ALA A 4 18.61 5.57 -0.81
CA ALA A 4 18.51 6.12 0.52
C ALA A 4 18.08 5.05 1.56
N GLU A 5 18.40 5.32 2.80
CA GLU A 5 17.88 4.57 3.95
C GLU A 5 17.03 5.50 4.81
N ILE A 6 15.79 5.06 5.10
CA ILE A 6 14.85 5.75 5.99
C ILE A 6 14.49 4.78 7.10
N SER A 7 14.65 5.18 8.34
CA SER A 7 14.33 4.30 9.47
C SER A 7 13.81 5.03 10.70
N GLY A 8 13.04 4.31 11.52
CA GLY A 8 12.63 4.76 12.85
C GLY A 8 11.64 5.93 12.89
N LEU A 9 10.88 6.16 11.79
CA LEU A 9 9.93 7.27 11.74
C LEU A 9 8.57 6.84 12.30
N THR A 10 7.94 7.75 13.05
CA THR A 10 6.53 7.67 13.38
C THR A 10 5.84 8.90 12.81
N ILE A 11 4.85 8.68 11.94
CA ILE A 11 4.10 9.73 11.26
C ILE A 11 2.64 9.59 11.66
N GLN A 12 2.02 10.69 12.07
CA GLN A 12 0.63 10.71 12.50
C GLN A 12 -0.11 11.88 11.87
N GLY A 13 -1.40 11.71 11.59
CA GLY A 13 -2.22 12.78 11.08
C GLY A 13 -3.36 12.33 10.17
N LYS A 14 -3.86 13.29 9.42
CA LYS A 14 -4.89 13.07 8.41
C LYS A 14 -4.47 13.75 7.11
N LEU A 15 -4.67 13.06 6.02
CA LEU A 15 -4.45 13.57 4.68
C LEU A 15 -5.76 13.55 3.90
N ASP A 16 -6.26 14.73 3.57
CA ASP A 16 -7.38 14.93 2.66
C ASP A 16 -6.82 15.40 1.32
N VAL A 17 -7.12 14.70 0.24
CA VAL A 17 -6.67 15.08 -1.08
C VAL A 17 -7.87 15.50 -1.91
N SER A 18 -7.85 16.77 -2.34
CA SER A 18 -8.79 17.35 -3.28
C SER A 18 -8.01 17.81 -4.51
N ASP A 19 -8.36 17.31 -5.69
CA ASP A 19 -7.82 17.77 -6.97
C ASP A 19 -6.32 17.49 -7.19
N SER A 20 -5.98 16.35 -7.77
CA SER A 20 -4.58 16.05 -8.11
C SER A 20 -4.43 15.25 -9.40
N ASP A 21 -3.38 15.57 -10.14
CA ASP A 21 -2.81 14.74 -11.20
C ASP A 21 -2.29 13.40 -10.63
N PRO A 22 -1.93 12.43 -11.49
CA PRO A 22 -1.40 11.12 -11.05
C PRO A 22 -0.25 11.27 -10.07
N VAL A 23 -0.37 10.71 -8.89
CA VAL A 23 0.64 10.82 -7.84
C VAL A 23 0.86 9.52 -7.10
N TYR A 24 2.10 9.28 -6.73
CA TYR A 24 2.46 8.22 -5.80
C TYR A 24 2.40 8.78 -4.38
N PHE A 25 1.32 8.45 -3.66
CA PHE A 25 1.20 8.83 -2.26
C PHE A 25 1.82 7.78 -1.36
N GLY A 26 2.76 8.21 -0.55
CA GLY A 26 3.28 7.42 0.54
C GLY A 26 3.38 8.27 1.79
N THR A 27 2.88 7.79 2.91
CA THR A 27 2.99 8.51 4.18
C THR A 27 4.42 8.65 4.65
N VAL A 28 5.30 7.72 4.26
CA VAL A 28 6.76 7.79 4.50
C VAL A 28 7.49 8.20 3.22
N ALA A 29 7.16 7.60 2.08
CA ALA A 29 7.77 7.93 0.80
C ALA A 29 6.80 7.73 -0.36
N GLY A 30 6.65 8.73 -1.23
CA GLY A 30 5.89 8.56 -2.47
C GLY A 30 6.54 7.51 -3.39
N VAL A 31 7.85 7.63 -3.61
CA VAL A 31 8.66 6.66 -4.37
C VAL A 31 9.92 6.32 -3.59
N ALA A 32 10.24 5.04 -3.49
CA ALA A 32 11.51 4.51 -3.02
C ALA A 32 12.17 3.70 -4.12
N ALA A 33 13.32 4.13 -4.62
CA ALA A 33 14.09 3.42 -5.63
C ALA A 33 15.50 3.13 -5.11
N ASP A 34 15.97 1.89 -5.30
CA ASP A 34 17.27 1.43 -4.81
C ASP A 34 17.48 1.75 -3.31
N SER A 35 16.41 1.64 -2.52
CA SER A 35 16.34 2.22 -1.18
C SER A 35 15.86 1.20 -0.15
N LYS A 36 16.07 1.56 1.13
CA LYS A 36 15.57 0.79 2.27
C LYS A 36 14.70 1.67 3.15
N ILE A 37 13.50 1.17 3.51
CA ILE A 37 12.63 1.78 4.53
C ILE A 37 12.41 0.74 5.63
N SER A 38 12.76 1.08 6.87
CA SER A 38 12.64 0.15 7.99
C SER A 38 12.13 0.81 9.28
N ASP A 39 11.51 0.00 10.12
CA ASP A 39 11.10 0.40 11.47
C ASP A 39 10.21 1.67 11.51
N CYS A 40 9.39 1.86 10.48
CA CYS A 40 8.54 3.04 10.35
C CYS A 40 7.09 2.70 10.72
N VAL A 41 6.42 3.63 11.40
CA VAL A 41 5.01 3.53 11.75
C VAL A 41 4.24 4.69 11.12
N SER A 42 3.21 4.36 10.33
CA SER A 42 2.25 5.33 9.82
C SER A 42 0.92 5.19 10.55
N ASP A 43 0.50 6.26 11.21
CA ASP A 43 -0.84 6.41 11.78
C ASP A 43 -1.52 7.61 11.10
N VAL A 44 -1.49 7.61 9.78
CA VAL A 44 -2.07 8.65 8.94
C VAL A 44 -3.30 8.09 8.25
N SER A 45 -4.47 8.68 8.53
CA SER A 45 -5.67 8.37 7.79
C SER A 45 -5.73 9.16 6.49
N PHE A 46 -6.06 8.46 5.40
CA PHE A 46 -6.22 9.04 4.08
C PHE A 46 -7.69 8.94 3.65
N THR A 47 -8.23 10.05 3.13
CA THR A 47 -9.57 10.07 2.55
C THR A 47 -9.54 10.88 1.26
N ASP A 48 -10.07 10.32 0.17
CA ASP A 48 -10.35 11.11 -1.03
C ASP A 48 -11.66 11.89 -0.85
N THR A 49 -11.66 13.13 -1.23
CA THR A 49 -12.84 13.99 -1.04
C THR A 49 -13.55 14.36 -2.34
N ASP A 50 -12.92 14.38 -3.52
CA ASP A 50 -13.62 14.98 -4.66
C ASP A 50 -13.30 14.58 -6.10
N LYS A 51 -12.21 13.94 -6.47
CA LYS A 51 -11.91 13.64 -7.89
C LYS A 51 -10.93 12.50 -8.12
N TYR A 52 -10.82 12.14 -9.41
CA TYR A 52 -9.98 11.08 -9.93
C TYR A 52 -8.53 11.21 -9.44
N ILE A 53 -8.15 10.41 -8.50
CA ILE A 53 -6.77 10.23 -8.10
C ILE A 53 -6.23 9.06 -8.90
N ASN A 54 -5.27 9.30 -9.79
CA ASN A 54 -4.49 8.24 -10.41
C ASN A 54 -3.20 8.08 -9.62
N GLY A 55 -2.84 6.85 -9.24
CA GLY A 55 -1.58 6.64 -8.54
C GLY A 55 -1.62 5.54 -7.49
N THR A 56 -0.97 5.78 -6.37
CA THR A 56 -0.91 4.82 -5.27
C THR A 56 -1.17 5.49 -3.93
N VAL A 57 -1.75 4.74 -2.99
CA VAL A 57 -1.81 5.11 -1.57
C VAL A 57 -1.28 3.98 -0.72
N ALA A 58 -0.29 4.29 0.11
CA ALA A 58 0.32 3.33 1.03
C ALA A 58 1.22 4.05 2.06
N LEU A 59 1.94 3.28 2.88
CA LEU A 59 3.08 3.79 3.62
C LEU A 59 4.22 4.20 2.65
N CYS A 60 4.50 3.37 1.63
CA CYS A 60 5.35 3.69 0.48
C CYS A 60 4.53 3.53 -0.80
N GLY A 61 4.34 4.61 -1.58
CA GLY A 61 3.53 4.58 -2.78
C GLY A 61 4.07 3.59 -3.82
N TYR A 62 5.32 3.77 -4.25
CA TYR A 62 5.98 2.90 -5.22
C TYR A 62 7.38 2.49 -4.74
N ALA A 63 7.60 1.21 -4.62
CA ALA A 63 8.90 0.62 -4.29
C ALA A 63 9.53 -0.03 -5.53
N ILE A 64 10.74 0.39 -5.91
CA ILE A 64 11.51 -0.12 -7.04
C ILE A 64 12.89 -0.56 -6.54
N ASN A 65 13.30 -1.81 -6.82
CA ASN A 65 14.59 -2.37 -6.38
C ASN A 65 14.85 -2.12 -4.88
N SER A 66 13.81 -2.14 -4.05
CA SER A 66 13.88 -1.63 -2.68
C SER A 66 13.45 -2.67 -1.66
N THR A 67 13.84 -2.44 -0.40
CA THR A 67 13.39 -3.27 0.73
C THR A 67 12.59 -2.42 1.71
N ILE A 68 11.37 -2.89 2.01
CA ILE A 68 10.49 -2.29 3.03
C ILE A 68 10.31 -3.33 4.13
N GLU A 69 10.79 -3.03 5.34
CA GLU A 69 10.76 -4.03 6.41
C GLU A 69 10.46 -3.45 7.79
N TYR A 70 9.87 -4.28 8.66
CA TYR A 70 9.51 -3.90 10.03
C TYR A 70 8.64 -2.65 10.13
N CYS A 71 7.85 -2.37 9.09
CA CYS A 71 6.98 -1.21 9.03
C CYS A 71 5.54 -1.56 9.40
N GLN A 72 4.82 -0.59 9.95
CA GLN A 72 3.43 -0.75 10.33
C GLN A 72 2.58 0.40 9.81
N ASN A 73 1.44 0.07 9.18
CA ASN A 73 0.34 1.00 8.96
C ASN A 73 -0.77 0.78 9.99
N LYS A 74 -1.22 1.86 10.63
CA LYS A 74 -2.34 1.92 11.57
C LYS A 74 -3.46 2.83 11.06
N GLY A 75 -3.14 3.72 10.12
CA GLY A 75 -4.09 4.67 9.57
C GLY A 75 -5.07 4.03 8.60
N ASN A 76 -6.29 4.55 8.56
CA ASN A 76 -7.33 4.07 7.68
C ASN A 76 -7.22 4.73 6.30
N PHE A 77 -7.36 3.95 5.24
CA PHE A 77 -7.37 4.44 3.87
C PHE A 77 -8.75 4.29 3.26
N SER A 78 -9.31 5.37 2.76
CA SER A 78 -10.65 5.39 2.18
C SER A 78 -10.65 6.08 0.82
N ILE A 79 -10.88 5.29 -0.24
CA ILE A 79 -11.07 5.77 -1.61
C ILE A 79 -12.48 5.40 -2.02
N THR A 80 -13.37 6.40 -2.05
CA THR A 80 -14.81 6.21 -2.25
C THR A 80 -15.28 6.56 -3.65
N LYS A 81 -14.39 7.04 -4.50
CA LYS A 81 -14.67 7.38 -5.90
C LYS A 81 -14.15 6.32 -6.84
N ASP A 82 -14.81 6.21 -7.99
CA ASP A 82 -14.37 5.33 -9.08
C ASP A 82 -13.06 5.86 -9.68
N VAL A 83 -11.99 5.10 -9.47
CA VAL A 83 -10.64 5.43 -9.96
C VAL A 83 -10.11 4.25 -10.77
N SER A 84 -9.88 4.46 -12.06
CA SER A 84 -9.60 3.39 -13.02
C SER A 84 -8.15 2.88 -13.06
N SER A 85 -7.22 3.54 -12.38
CA SER A 85 -5.79 3.19 -12.42
C SER A 85 -5.12 3.53 -11.11
N PHE A 86 -5.44 2.77 -10.07
CA PHE A 86 -4.97 3.07 -8.74
C PHE A 86 -4.61 1.79 -7.97
N GLN A 87 -3.49 1.82 -7.28
CA GLN A 87 -3.06 0.74 -6.40
C GLN A 87 -3.12 1.22 -4.94
N MET A 88 -3.79 0.46 -4.10
CA MET A 88 -3.84 0.71 -2.67
C MET A 88 -3.28 -0.46 -1.89
N GLY A 89 -2.26 -0.18 -1.09
CA GLY A 89 -1.67 -1.15 -0.18
C GLY A 89 -1.53 -0.57 1.22
N GLY A 90 -1.67 -1.38 2.25
CA GLY A 90 -1.41 -0.89 3.61
C GLY A 90 0.06 -0.46 3.80
N ILE A 91 0.98 -1.15 3.14
CA ILE A 91 2.42 -0.91 3.24
C ILE A 91 2.98 -0.37 1.92
N VAL A 92 2.71 -1.02 0.79
CA VAL A 92 3.21 -0.60 -0.53
C VAL A 92 2.07 -0.58 -1.53
N GLY A 93 1.92 0.51 -2.30
CA GLY A 93 0.95 0.59 -3.38
C GLY A 93 1.34 -0.30 -4.55
N LEU A 94 2.52 -0.05 -5.13
CA LEU A 94 3.10 -0.85 -6.21
C LEU A 94 4.51 -1.29 -5.82
N ALA A 95 4.81 -2.58 -5.91
CA ALA A 95 6.14 -3.13 -5.68
C ALA A 95 6.71 -3.74 -6.95
N GLN A 96 7.91 -3.31 -7.36
CA GLN A 96 8.66 -3.79 -8.51
C GLN A 96 10.08 -4.16 -8.11
N ASN A 97 10.53 -5.39 -8.39
CA ASN A 97 11.84 -5.94 -7.97
C ASN A 97 12.14 -5.68 -6.49
N SER A 98 11.11 -5.72 -5.64
CA SER A 98 11.22 -5.24 -4.27
C SER A 98 10.80 -6.30 -3.26
N THR A 99 11.32 -6.18 -2.04
CA THR A 99 10.94 -7.06 -0.94
C THR A 99 10.21 -6.29 0.14
N VAL A 100 9.01 -6.78 0.50
CA VAL A 100 8.22 -6.29 1.62
C VAL A 100 8.19 -7.39 2.68
N GLN A 101 8.78 -7.15 3.85
CA GLN A 101 8.91 -8.20 4.85
C GLN A 101 8.72 -7.72 6.29
N TYR A 102 8.20 -8.60 7.14
CA TYR A 102 7.96 -8.31 8.56
C TYR A 102 7.12 -7.05 8.79
N CYS A 103 6.19 -6.77 7.87
CA CYS A 103 5.34 -5.60 7.93
C CYS A 103 3.92 -5.95 8.34
N ALA A 104 3.21 -4.96 8.88
CA ALA A 104 1.83 -5.13 9.34
C ALA A 104 0.93 -3.99 8.89
N ASN A 105 -0.29 -4.33 8.45
CA ASN A 105 -1.38 -3.37 8.30
C ASN A 105 -2.49 -3.69 9.30
N THR A 106 -2.80 -2.72 10.16
CA THR A 106 -3.91 -2.79 11.11
C THR A 106 -5.00 -1.76 10.84
N GLY A 107 -4.76 -0.84 9.89
CA GLY A 107 -5.72 0.15 9.45
C GLY A 107 -6.78 -0.43 8.51
N ASP A 108 -7.98 0.11 8.59
CA ASP A 108 -9.08 -0.27 7.70
C ASP A 108 -8.88 0.32 6.30
N MET A 109 -9.36 -0.41 5.29
CA MET A 109 -9.22 -0.03 3.89
C MET A 109 -10.58 -0.11 3.19
N THR A 110 -11.05 1.03 2.66
CA THR A 110 -12.27 1.11 1.85
C THR A 110 -11.88 1.57 0.46
N SER A 111 -12.27 0.81 -0.58
CA SER A 111 -11.69 1.05 -1.90
C SER A 111 -12.62 0.81 -3.07
N TRP A 112 -12.61 1.76 -4.01
CA TRP A 112 -13.03 1.61 -5.40
C TRP A 112 -11.89 1.23 -6.34
N THR A 113 -10.66 1.08 -5.84
CA THR A 113 -9.50 0.89 -6.70
C THR A 113 -9.45 -0.53 -7.29
N PRO A 114 -8.96 -0.69 -8.53
CA PRO A 114 -8.84 -2.01 -9.14
C PRO A 114 -7.82 -2.93 -8.46
N HIS A 115 -6.79 -2.39 -7.78
CA HIS A 115 -5.73 -3.20 -7.18
C HIS A 115 -5.56 -2.83 -5.70
N THR A 116 -6.27 -3.55 -4.83
CA THR A 116 -6.23 -3.29 -3.38
C THR A 116 -5.76 -4.52 -2.61
N GLY A 117 -4.69 -4.35 -1.85
CA GLY A 117 -4.16 -5.39 -0.97
C GLY A 117 -3.90 -4.90 0.44
N GLY A 118 -4.15 -5.75 1.44
CA GLY A 118 -3.91 -5.38 2.84
C GLY A 118 -2.45 -5.02 3.13
N ILE A 119 -1.50 -5.56 2.36
CA ILE A 119 -0.07 -5.24 2.44
C ILE A 119 0.40 -4.54 1.17
N VAL A 120 0.18 -5.13 -0.02
CA VAL A 120 0.64 -4.58 -1.29
C VAL A 120 -0.53 -4.51 -2.27
N GLY A 121 -0.76 -3.37 -2.91
CA GLY A 121 -1.78 -3.21 -3.95
C GLY A 121 -1.47 -4.06 -5.17
N GLU A 122 -0.30 -3.87 -5.74
CA GLU A 122 0.17 -4.63 -6.92
C GLU A 122 1.60 -5.11 -6.74
N LEU A 123 1.80 -6.42 -6.93
CA LEU A 123 3.09 -7.09 -6.82
C LEU A 123 3.59 -7.48 -8.21
N TYR A 124 4.70 -6.88 -8.65
CA TYR A 124 5.19 -6.96 -10.01
C TYR A 124 6.68 -7.31 -10.07
N GLN A 125 7.14 -8.01 -11.13
CA GLN A 125 8.54 -8.35 -11.42
C GLN A 125 9.35 -8.76 -10.17
N ASP A 126 9.59 -10.05 -9.98
CA ASP A 126 10.46 -10.63 -8.95
C ASP A 126 10.27 -10.09 -7.51
N SER A 127 9.16 -9.38 -7.26
CA SER A 127 8.86 -8.82 -5.94
C SER A 127 8.37 -9.89 -4.97
N LYS A 128 8.57 -9.63 -3.66
CA LYS A 128 8.25 -10.60 -2.61
C LYS A 128 7.53 -9.96 -1.43
N ILE A 129 6.56 -10.70 -0.87
CA ILE A 129 5.95 -10.40 0.43
C ILE A 129 6.24 -11.56 1.38
N ILE A 130 6.91 -11.28 2.50
CA ILE A 130 7.38 -12.33 3.40
C ILE A 130 7.09 -11.95 4.85
N ASN A 131 6.51 -12.89 5.63
CA ASN A 131 6.26 -12.70 7.07
C ASN A 131 5.45 -11.43 7.38
N CYS A 132 4.46 -11.11 6.56
CA CYS A 132 3.60 -9.95 6.72
C CYS A 132 2.18 -10.35 7.16
N TYR A 133 1.47 -9.42 7.79
CA TYR A 133 0.07 -9.67 8.11
C TYR A 133 -0.80 -8.41 7.96
N SER A 134 -2.11 -8.64 7.69
CA SER A 134 -3.11 -7.58 7.71
C SER A 134 -4.31 -8.02 8.56
N THR A 135 -4.79 -7.11 9.41
CA THR A 135 -5.93 -7.34 10.32
C THR A 135 -7.00 -6.27 10.20
N GLY A 136 -6.75 -5.21 9.44
CA GLY A 136 -7.75 -4.17 9.17
C GLY A 136 -8.96 -4.71 8.41
N LYS A 137 -10.10 -4.07 8.59
CA LYS A 137 -11.29 -4.36 7.78
C LYS A 137 -11.07 -3.88 6.35
N MET A 138 -11.45 -4.70 5.37
CA MET A 138 -11.31 -4.38 3.97
C MET A 138 -12.68 -4.35 3.28
N VAL A 139 -13.06 -3.21 2.70
CA VAL A 139 -14.38 -3.00 2.09
C VAL A 139 -14.22 -2.64 0.62
N PRO A 140 -14.53 -3.56 -0.31
CA PRO A 140 -14.62 -3.25 -1.74
C PRO A 140 -15.91 -2.46 -2.02
N LEU A 141 -15.83 -1.39 -2.82
CA LEU A 141 -16.97 -0.55 -3.16
C LEU A 141 -17.44 -0.70 -4.60
N GLY A 142 -16.73 -1.37 -5.47
CA GLY A 142 -17.04 -1.47 -6.89
C GLY A 142 -17.95 -2.63 -7.27
N ASN A 143 -18.69 -2.48 -8.38
CA ASN A 143 -19.40 -3.57 -9.07
C ASN A 143 -18.56 -4.18 -10.20
N GLY A 144 -17.30 -3.79 -10.34
CA GLY A 144 -16.41 -4.16 -11.43
C GLY A 144 -15.37 -5.21 -11.03
N THR A 145 -14.48 -5.50 -11.96
CA THR A 145 -13.30 -6.35 -11.73
C THR A 145 -12.28 -5.61 -10.88
N THR A 146 -12.40 -5.76 -9.58
CA THR A 146 -11.39 -5.26 -8.65
C THR A 146 -10.59 -6.45 -8.13
N ASP A 147 -9.27 -6.38 -8.28
CA ASP A 147 -8.37 -7.35 -7.67
C ASP A 147 -8.19 -6.96 -6.21
N PHE A 148 -8.93 -7.64 -5.34
CA PHE A 148 -9.03 -7.30 -3.93
C PHE A 148 -8.57 -8.48 -3.08
N GLY A 149 -7.52 -8.29 -2.31
CA GLY A 149 -6.94 -9.37 -1.52
C GLY A 149 -6.47 -8.96 -0.13
N GLY A 150 -6.67 -9.84 0.84
CA GLY A 150 -6.26 -9.59 2.23
C GLY A 150 -4.76 -9.31 2.41
N ILE A 151 -3.91 -9.78 1.49
CA ILE A 151 -2.46 -9.54 1.49
C ILE A 151 -2.04 -8.73 0.26
N ALA A 152 -2.36 -9.20 -0.94
CA ALA A 152 -2.04 -8.52 -2.19
C ALA A 152 -3.28 -8.42 -3.07
N GLY A 153 -3.48 -7.31 -3.77
CA GLY A 153 -4.55 -7.14 -4.75
C GLY A 153 -4.22 -7.92 -6.01
N THR A 154 -3.23 -7.48 -6.76
CA THR A 154 -2.77 -8.14 -7.99
C THR A 154 -1.38 -8.74 -7.80
N VAL A 155 -1.20 -9.95 -8.31
CA VAL A 155 0.05 -10.70 -8.21
C VAL A 155 0.46 -11.19 -9.59
N TRP A 156 1.58 -10.70 -10.10
CA TRP A 156 2.10 -11.05 -11.41
C TRP A 156 3.08 -12.23 -11.37
N ALA A 157 3.33 -12.82 -12.53
CA ALA A 157 4.30 -13.90 -12.65
C ALA A 157 5.71 -13.50 -12.17
N GLY A 158 6.44 -14.43 -11.57
CA GLY A 158 7.78 -14.20 -11.03
C GLY A 158 7.81 -13.64 -9.60
N THR A 159 6.65 -13.38 -9.00
CA THR A 159 6.54 -12.86 -7.64
C THR A 159 6.33 -13.97 -6.60
N GLU A 160 6.52 -13.65 -5.32
CA GLU A 160 6.43 -14.60 -4.22
C GLU A 160 5.70 -14.03 -3.01
N ILE A 161 4.76 -14.81 -2.43
CA ILE A 161 4.12 -14.49 -1.15
C ILE A 161 4.33 -15.67 -0.21
N ARG A 162 4.97 -15.46 0.95
CA ARG A 162 5.28 -16.51 1.93
C ARG A 162 4.99 -16.07 3.35
N HIS A 163 4.48 -17.03 4.16
CA HIS A 163 4.29 -16.87 5.59
C HIS A 163 3.50 -15.60 5.96
N CYS A 164 2.49 -15.28 5.16
CA CYS A 164 1.63 -14.14 5.37
C CYS A 164 0.24 -14.60 5.81
N TYR A 165 -0.46 -13.77 6.57
CA TYR A 165 -1.84 -14.05 6.91
C TYR A 165 -2.71 -12.80 6.90
N PHE A 166 -4.00 -13.01 6.62
CA PHE A 166 -5.05 -12.02 6.78
C PHE A 166 -6.03 -12.50 7.86
N ALA A 167 -6.35 -11.64 8.81
CA ALA A 167 -7.28 -11.92 9.89
C ALA A 167 -8.27 -10.76 10.13
N GLY A 168 -8.50 -9.93 9.11
CA GLY A 168 -9.52 -8.89 9.10
C GLY A 168 -10.88 -9.40 8.60
N GLU A 169 -11.82 -8.48 8.44
CA GLU A 169 -13.11 -8.70 7.77
C GLU A 169 -13.02 -8.25 6.30
N MET A 170 -13.72 -8.95 5.41
CA MET A 170 -13.96 -8.54 4.02
C MET A 170 -15.44 -8.49 3.71
#